data_8e959623e874c902c707e98cae28c7cf
#
_entry.id   8e959623e874c902c707e98cae28c7cf
#
_cell.length_a   1.000
_cell.length_b   1.000
_cell.length_c   1.000
_cell.angle_alpha   90.00
_cell.angle_beta   90.00
_cell.angle_gamma   90.00
#
_symmetry.space_group_name_H-M   'P 1'
#
loop_
_entity.id
_entity.type
_entity.pdbx_description
1 polymer ?
#
loop_
_entity_poly.entity_id
_entity_poly.type
_entity_poly.pdbx_seq_one_letter_code
_entity_poly.pdbx_strand_id
1 'polypeptide(L)'
;MIQAKNIHKYYNDLHVLKGVEIHVKKSEVVSIVGASGAGKTTLLQILGTLDQASKKEDSQLIINDININALNEKGLAKFRNEHIGFIFQFHQLLPEFTALENVCIPAFIKGTKKSEAEKRATELLDFLGLSHRSHHKPNELSGGEQQRVAVARALVNNPDLIFADEPSGNLDSE
;
A
#
# COMPACT_ATOMS: atom_id res chain seq x y z
N MET A 1 -16.55 -2.80 4.03
CA MET A 1 -15.16 -2.42 4.15
C MET A 1 -14.73 -1.45 3.05
N ILE A 2 -14.71 -1.80 1.76
CA ILE A 2 -14.55 -0.84 0.67
C ILE A 2 -15.83 -0.77 -0.15
N GLN A 3 -16.30 0.44 -0.43
CA GLN A 3 -17.37 0.71 -1.40
C GLN A 3 -16.87 1.84 -2.32
N ALA A 4 -16.61 1.48 -3.56
CA ALA A 4 -16.26 2.43 -4.62
C ALA A 4 -17.36 2.42 -5.66
N LYS A 5 -17.89 3.58 -6.00
CA LYS A 5 -18.96 3.75 -6.99
C LYS A 5 -18.56 4.81 -7.99
N ASN A 6 -18.84 4.52 -9.25
CA ASN A 6 -18.67 5.45 -10.36
C ASN A 6 -17.27 6.07 -10.41
N ILE A 7 -16.22 5.24 -10.23
CA ILE A 7 -14.84 5.70 -10.24
C ILE A 7 -14.39 5.95 -11.67
N HIS A 8 -14.13 7.20 -11.98
CA HIS A 8 -13.59 7.65 -13.25
C HIS A 8 -12.18 8.22 -13.07
N LYS A 9 -11.31 7.98 -14.03
CA LYS A 9 -9.97 8.58 -14.09
C LYS A 9 -9.62 8.98 -15.50
N TYR A 10 -9.23 10.23 -15.65
CA TYR A 10 -8.72 10.79 -16.90
C TYR A 10 -7.28 11.26 -16.69
N TYR A 11 -6.44 10.98 -17.66
CA TYR A 11 -5.13 11.60 -17.83
C TYR A 11 -5.17 12.40 -19.13
N ASN A 12 -5.32 13.71 -19.02
CA ASN A 12 -5.66 14.59 -20.13
C ASN A 12 -6.95 14.13 -20.84
N ASP A 13 -6.86 13.70 -22.10
CA ASP A 13 -7.99 13.19 -22.89
C ASP A 13 -8.17 11.68 -22.79
N LEU A 14 -7.23 10.98 -22.16
CA LEU A 14 -7.29 9.52 -22.01
C LEU A 14 -8.18 9.14 -20.83
N HIS A 15 -9.34 8.51 -21.11
CA HIS A 15 -10.25 7.99 -20.11
C HIS A 15 -9.86 6.57 -19.71
N VAL A 16 -9.13 6.42 -18.61
CA VAL A 16 -8.54 5.16 -18.14
C VAL A 16 -9.55 4.33 -17.34
N LEU A 17 -10.22 4.93 -16.35
CA LEU A 17 -11.27 4.27 -15.58
C LEU A 17 -12.62 4.86 -15.97
N LYS A 18 -13.59 3.99 -16.31
CA LYS A 18 -14.86 4.36 -16.93
C LYS A 18 -16.05 3.91 -16.08
N GLY A 19 -16.22 4.51 -14.90
CA GLY A 19 -17.33 4.19 -13.99
C GLY A 19 -17.14 2.87 -13.27
N VAL A 20 -15.94 2.61 -12.73
CA VAL A 20 -15.66 1.35 -12.02
C VAL A 20 -16.41 1.32 -10.69
N GLU A 21 -17.04 0.18 -10.42
CA GLU A 21 -17.70 -0.13 -9.16
C GLU A 21 -17.03 -1.32 -8.49
N ILE A 22 -16.71 -1.21 -7.20
CA ILE A 22 -16.12 -2.30 -6.40
C ILE A 22 -16.74 -2.27 -5.01
N HIS A 23 -17.07 -3.47 -4.52
CA HIS A 23 -17.45 -3.69 -3.15
C HIS A 23 -16.60 -4.83 -2.57
N VAL A 24 -15.84 -4.52 -1.52
CA VAL A 24 -15.00 -5.48 -0.80
C VAL A 24 -15.49 -5.58 0.64
N LYS A 25 -15.76 -6.80 1.10
CA LYS A 25 -16.18 -7.09 2.48
C LYS A 25 -14.96 -7.22 3.40
N LYS A 26 -15.19 -7.21 4.71
CA LYS A 26 -14.15 -7.48 5.70
C LYS A 26 -13.63 -8.92 5.52
N SER A 27 -12.32 -9.09 5.63
CA SER A 27 -11.63 -10.38 5.48
C SER A 27 -11.76 -11.02 4.08
N GLU A 28 -12.12 -10.25 3.07
CA GLU A 28 -12.18 -10.70 1.68
C GLU A 28 -10.86 -10.42 0.98
N VAL A 29 -10.42 -11.37 0.15
CA VAL A 29 -9.29 -11.22 -0.76
C VAL A 29 -9.84 -11.05 -2.17
N VAL A 30 -9.50 -9.93 -2.80
CA VAL A 30 -9.95 -9.59 -4.16
C VAL A 30 -8.77 -9.47 -5.09
N SER A 31 -8.80 -10.14 -6.23
CA SER A 31 -7.81 -10.01 -7.28
C SER A 31 -8.37 -9.20 -8.45
N ILE A 32 -7.66 -8.14 -8.84
CA ILE A 32 -7.98 -7.31 -10.01
C ILE A 32 -7.13 -7.81 -11.17
N VAL A 33 -7.79 -8.43 -12.16
CA VAL A 33 -7.13 -9.00 -13.33
C VAL A 33 -7.49 -8.24 -14.60
N GLY A 34 -6.62 -8.28 -15.59
CA GLY A 34 -6.83 -7.61 -16.88
C GLY A 34 -5.53 -7.40 -17.63
N ALA A 35 -5.63 -7.00 -18.90
CA ALA A 35 -4.48 -6.72 -19.77
C ALA A 35 -3.57 -5.63 -19.20
N SER A 36 -2.30 -5.59 -19.65
CA SER A 36 -1.42 -4.46 -19.35
C SER A 36 -2.04 -3.16 -19.86
N GLY A 37 -1.92 -2.08 -19.09
CA GLY A 37 -2.53 -0.79 -19.42
C GLY A 37 -4.04 -0.69 -19.16
N ALA A 38 -4.71 -1.72 -18.66
CA ALA A 38 -6.15 -1.69 -18.36
C ALA A 38 -6.54 -0.80 -17.16
N GLY A 39 -5.58 -0.14 -16.51
CA GLY A 39 -5.85 0.74 -15.37
C GLY A 39 -5.83 0.07 -13.99
N LYS A 40 -5.32 -1.16 -13.86
CA LYS A 40 -5.25 -1.91 -12.58
C LYS A 40 -4.51 -1.13 -11.49
N THR A 41 -3.28 -0.71 -11.79
CA THR A 41 -2.46 0.11 -10.88
C THR A 41 -3.15 1.43 -10.55
N THR A 42 -3.75 2.11 -11.54
CA THR A 42 -4.52 3.35 -11.32
C THR A 42 -5.67 3.13 -10.35
N LEU A 43 -6.43 2.04 -10.52
CA LEU A 43 -7.51 1.70 -9.62
C LEU A 43 -7.02 1.40 -8.21
N LEU A 44 -5.94 0.60 -8.06
CA LEU A 44 -5.32 0.33 -6.76
C LEU A 44 -4.85 1.62 -6.07
N GLN A 45 -4.24 2.54 -6.82
CA GLN A 45 -3.79 3.83 -6.27
C GLN A 45 -4.95 4.69 -5.78
N ILE A 46 -6.08 4.72 -6.49
CA ILE A 46 -7.28 5.47 -6.06
C ILE A 46 -7.90 4.81 -4.82
N LEU A 47 -8.11 3.48 -4.83
CA LEU A 47 -8.64 2.75 -3.69
C LEU A 47 -7.73 2.88 -2.47
N GLY A 48 -6.42 2.87 -2.68
CA GLY A 48 -5.39 3.07 -1.66
C GLY A 48 -5.12 4.52 -1.29
N THR A 49 -5.89 5.47 -1.83
CA THR A 49 -5.79 6.91 -1.51
C THR A 49 -4.45 7.58 -1.90
N LEU A 50 -3.68 6.95 -2.79
CA LEU A 50 -2.45 7.53 -3.36
C LEU A 50 -2.74 8.48 -4.52
N ASP A 51 -3.86 8.27 -5.21
CA ASP A 51 -4.37 9.13 -6.28
C ASP A 51 -5.87 9.39 -6.03
N GLN A 52 -6.46 10.30 -6.78
CA GLN A 52 -7.87 10.67 -6.66
C GLN A 52 -8.62 10.36 -7.96
N ALA A 53 -9.87 9.96 -7.83
CA ALA A 53 -10.79 9.92 -8.97
C ALA A 53 -10.94 11.30 -9.59
N SER A 54 -11.22 11.35 -10.89
CA SER A 54 -11.44 12.61 -11.59
C SER A 54 -12.71 13.30 -11.11
N LYS A 55 -12.63 14.61 -10.87
CA LYS A 55 -13.75 15.44 -10.35
C LYS A 55 -14.85 15.70 -11.39
N LYS A 56 -14.68 15.28 -12.63
CA LYS A 56 -15.68 15.47 -13.69
C LYS A 56 -16.95 14.67 -13.48
N GLU A 57 -16.87 13.60 -12.70
CA GLU A 57 -17.93 12.65 -12.44
C GLU A 57 -18.21 12.54 -10.94
N ASP A 58 -19.42 12.16 -10.58
CA ASP A 58 -19.81 11.95 -9.17
C ASP A 58 -19.30 10.58 -8.67
N SER A 59 -18.02 10.55 -8.33
CA SER A 59 -17.34 9.36 -7.81
C SER A 59 -17.43 9.29 -6.29
N GLN A 60 -17.69 8.12 -5.74
CA GLN A 60 -17.74 7.89 -4.29
C GLN A 60 -16.76 6.79 -3.88
N LEU A 61 -15.97 7.07 -2.84
CA LEU A 61 -15.11 6.08 -2.19
C LEU A 61 -15.33 6.10 -0.68
N ILE A 62 -15.85 5.00 -0.13
CA ILE A 62 -16.06 4.79 1.30
C ILE A 62 -15.18 3.62 1.73
N ILE A 63 -14.38 3.82 2.77
CA ILE A 63 -13.55 2.78 3.38
C ILE A 63 -13.80 2.77 4.89
N ASN A 64 -14.15 1.63 5.47
CA ASN A 64 -14.51 1.48 6.89
C ASN A 64 -15.53 2.53 7.34
N ASP A 65 -16.58 2.74 6.54
CA ASP A 65 -17.66 3.72 6.75
C ASP A 65 -17.22 5.19 6.76
N ILE A 66 -15.97 5.47 6.40
CA ILE A 66 -15.41 6.80 6.24
C ILE A 66 -15.49 7.22 4.76
N ASN A 67 -16.12 8.35 4.47
CA ASN A 67 -16.13 8.92 3.14
C ASN A 67 -14.77 9.57 2.84
N ILE A 68 -13.99 8.92 2.00
CA ILE A 68 -12.63 9.34 1.64
C ILE A 68 -12.64 10.68 0.88
N ASN A 69 -13.64 10.90 0.04
CA ASN A 69 -13.76 12.14 -0.72
C ASN A 69 -14.01 13.38 0.16
N ALA A 70 -14.48 13.21 1.40
CA ALA A 70 -14.70 14.30 2.35
C ALA A 70 -13.46 14.68 3.16
N LEU A 71 -12.39 13.89 3.12
CA LEU A 71 -11.16 14.16 3.86
C LEU A 71 -10.31 15.22 3.15
N ASN A 72 -9.73 16.14 3.94
CA ASN A 72 -8.68 17.01 3.45
C ASN A 72 -7.35 16.26 3.35
N GLU A 73 -6.34 16.85 2.73
CA GLU A 73 -5.02 16.21 2.49
C GLU A 73 -4.38 15.65 3.78
N LYS A 74 -4.45 16.39 4.89
CA LYS A 74 -3.90 15.96 6.18
C LYS A 74 -4.67 14.77 6.74
N GLY A 75 -6.00 14.80 6.67
CA GLY A 75 -6.85 13.68 7.10
C GLY A 75 -6.62 12.44 6.24
N LEU A 76 -6.48 12.63 4.93
CA LEU A 76 -6.20 11.54 3.98
C LEU A 76 -4.83 10.90 4.23
N ALA A 77 -3.79 11.70 4.46
CA ALA A 77 -2.45 11.22 4.80
C ALA A 77 -2.45 10.41 6.12
N LYS A 78 -3.17 10.92 7.14
CA LYS A 78 -3.34 10.22 8.42
C LYS A 78 -4.09 8.91 8.23
N PHE A 79 -5.23 8.93 7.55
CA PHE A 79 -6.03 7.75 7.24
C PHE A 79 -5.19 6.67 6.54
N ARG A 80 -4.46 7.05 5.48
CA ARG A 80 -3.56 6.14 4.75
C ARG A 80 -2.51 5.51 5.65
N ASN A 81 -1.84 6.31 6.48
CA ASN A 81 -0.80 5.83 7.38
C ASN A 81 -1.32 4.84 8.44
N GLU A 82 -2.53 5.06 8.95
CA GLU A 82 -3.10 4.26 10.05
C GLU A 82 -3.83 3.00 9.56
N HIS A 83 -4.47 3.04 8.39
CA HIS A 83 -5.41 2.02 7.94
C HIS A 83 -4.97 1.25 6.70
N ILE A 84 -3.96 1.73 5.95
CA ILE A 84 -3.59 1.14 4.67
C ILE A 84 -2.12 0.71 4.67
N GLY A 85 -1.86 -0.54 4.28
CA GLY A 85 -0.55 -1.05 3.90
C GLY A 85 -0.42 -1.14 2.38
N PHE A 86 0.72 -0.69 1.84
CA PHE A 86 1.01 -0.79 0.42
C PHE A 86 2.23 -1.67 0.14
N ILE A 87 2.08 -2.60 -0.79
CA ILE A 87 3.14 -3.42 -1.35
C ILE A 87 3.25 -3.07 -2.83
N PHE A 88 4.36 -2.47 -3.24
CA PHE A 88 4.60 -2.03 -4.60
C PHE A 88 5.43 -3.05 -5.38
N GLN A 89 5.25 -3.10 -6.69
CA GLN A 89 5.99 -3.96 -7.60
C GLN A 89 7.52 -3.78 -7.48
N PHE A 90 8.01 -2.55 -7.35
CA PHE A 90 9.44 -2.22 -7.21
C PHE A 90 9.84 -1.93 -5.76
N HIS A 91 9.26 -2.58 -4.77
CA HIS A 91 9.54 -2.51 -3.33
C HIS A 91 9.58 -1.09 -2.74
N GLN A 92 10.15 -0.11 -3.44
CA GLN A 92 10.29 1.31 -3.04
C GLN A 92 10.90 1.47 -1.64
N LEU A 93 11.94 0.69 -1.34
CA LEU A 93 12.73 0.86 -0.13
C LEU A 93 13.64 2.07 -0.29
N LEU A 94 13.81 2.83 0.79
CA LEU A 94 14.73 3.97 0.83
C LEU A 94 16.15 3.44 0.99
N PRO A 95 17.06 3.72 0.03
CA PRO A 95 18.38 3.09 -0.03
C PRO A 95 19.34 3.56 1.09
N GLU A 96 19.05 4.71 1.72
CA GLU A 96 19.85 5.26 2.82
C GLU A 96 19.62 4.52 4.14
N PHE A 97 18.46 3.86 4.28
CA PHE A 97 18.01 3.19 5.49
C PHE A 97 18.20 1.68 5.42
N THR A 98 18.48 1.07 6.56
CA THR A 98 18.49 -0.40 6.75
C THR A 98 17.09 -1.01 6.57
N ALA A 99 17.01 -2.34 6.49
CA ALA A 99 15.74 -3.06 6.47
C ALA A 99 14.85 -2.69 7.67
N LEU A 100 15.42 -2.71 8.89
CA LEU A 100 14.72 -2.34 10.11
C LEU A 100 14.18 -0.92 10.05
N GLU A 101 15.00 0.04 9.65
CA GLU A 101 14.61 1.44 9.55
C GLU A 101 13.52 1.66 8.50
N ASN A 102 13.63 1.02 7.32
CA ASN A 102 12.58 1.06 6.30
C ASN A 102 11.23 0.58 6.84
N VAL A 103 11.23 -0.50 7.62
CA VAL A 103 9.99 -1.01 8.25
C VAL A 103 9.45 -0.04 9.29
N CYS A 104 10.30 0.67 10.03
CA CYS A 104 9.88 1.60 11.09
C CYS A 104 9.27 2.91 10.55
N ILE A 105 9.57 3.33 9.31
CA ILE A 105 9.15 4.62 8.76
C ILE A 105 7.66 4.93 8.97
N PRO A 106 6.71 4.06 8.60
CA PRO A 106 5.29 4.36 8.79
C PRO A 106 4.90 4.51 10.27
N ALA A 107 5.55 3.78 11.18
CA ALA A 107 5.31 3.89 12.61
C ALA A 107 5.83 5.22 13.17
N PHE A 108 6.97 5.71 12.68
CA PHE A 108 7.48 7.04 13.05
C PHE A 108 6.59 8.16 12.53
N ILE A 109 6.05 8.04 11.32
CA ILE A 109 5.07 9.00 10.77
C ILE A 109 3.80 9.03 11.63
N LYS A 110 3.36 7.88 12.16
CA LYS A 110 2.23 7.77 13.09
C LYS A 110 2.53 8.43 14.45
N GLY A 111 3.79 8.66 14.78
CA GLY A 111 4.22 9.18 16.08
C GLY A 111 4.48 8.08 17.12
N THR A 112 4.62 6.83 16.72
CA THR A 112 4.97 5.72 17.61
C THR A 112 6.37 5.93 18.19
N LYS A 113 6.57 5.64 19.47
CA LYS A 113 7.88 5.74 20.12
C LYS A 113 8.89 4.80 19.45
N LYS A 114 10.14 5.25 19.35
CA LYS A 114 11.21 4.52 18.66
C LYS A 114 11.33 3.07 19.15
N SER A 115 11.35 2.83 20.46
CA SER A 115 11.47 1.48 21.04
C SER A 115 10.30 0.56 20.66
N GLU A 116 9.09 1.08 20.58
CA GLU A 116 7.89 0.34 20.21
C GLU A 116 7.88 0.01 18.70
N ALA A 117 8.27 0.99 17.87
CA ALA A 117 8.38 0.81 16.42
C ALA A 117 9.45 -0.21 16.06
N GLU A 118 10.65 -0.12 16.65
CA GLU A 118 11.75 -1.06 16.45
C GLU A 118 11.40 -2.47 16.92
N LYS A 119 10.74 -2.59 18.07
CA LYS A 119 10.27 -3.89 18.57
C LYS A 119 9.31 -4.54 17.57
N ARG A 120 8.28 -3.79 17.12
CA ARG A 120 7.31 -4.30 16.15
C ARG A 120 7.95 -4.64 14.81
N ALA A 121 8.85 -3.82 14.32
CA ALA A 121 9.58 -4.06 13.08
C ALA A 121 10.47 -5.31 13.16
N THR A 122 11.14 -5.52 14.29
CA THR A 122 11.95 -6.71 14.55
C THR A 122 11.10 -7.99 14.55
N GLU A 123 9.94 -7.98 15.23
CA GLU A 123 8.99 -9.10 15.23
C GLU A 123 8.53 -9.46 13.81
N LEU A 124 8.25 -8.45 12.96
CA LEU A 124 7.82 -8.68 11.59
C LEU A 124 8.95 -9.20 10.70
N LEU A 125 10.17 -8.67 10.86
CA LEU A 125 11.32 -9.16 10.12
C LEU A 125 11.67 -10.60 10.53
N ASP A 126 11.56 -10.92 11.81
CA ASP A 126 11.75 -12.29 12.31
C ASP A 126 10.71 -13.25 11.73
N PHE A 127 9.43 -12.89 11.78
CA PHE A 127 8.34 -13.65 11.19
C PHE A 127 8.55 -13.95 9.70
N LEU A 128 9.16 -13.01 8.96
CA LEU A 128 9.47 -13.14 7.54
C LEU A 128 10.85 -13.74 7.25
N GLY A 129 11.56 -14.26 8.28
CA GLY A 129 12.85 -14.92 8.14
C GLY A 129 14.01 -13.98 7.82
N LEU A 130 13.91 -12.69 8.21
CA LEU A 130 14.89 -11.64 7.90
C LEU A 130 15.64 -11.10 9.12
N SER A 131 15.62 -11.78 10.27
CA SER A 131 16.30 -11.32 11.50
C SER A 131 17.78 -11.02 11.26
N HIS A 132 18.46 -11.89 10.50
CA HIS A 132 19.87 -11.75 10.15
C HIS A 132 20.16 -10.66 9.11
N ARG A 133 19.13 -10.07 8.50
CA ARG A 133 19.20 -9.01 7.50
C ARG A 133 18.73 -7.65 7.99
N SER A 134 18.30 -7.53 9.24
CA SER A 134 17.68 -6.31 9.81
C SER A 134 18.53 -5.04 9.64
N HIS A 135 19.84 -5.17 9.67
CA HIS A 135 20.79 -4.04 9.55
C HIS A 135 21.38 -3.88 8.15
N HIS A 136 20.98 -4.69 7.17
CA HIS A 136 21.40 -4.56 5.78
C HIS A 136 20.61 -3.46 5.07
N LYS A 137 21.27 -2.78 4.12
CA LYS A 137 20.64 -1.80 3.22
C LYS A 137 20.01 -2.51 2.02
N PRO A 138 19.07 -1.87 1.31
CA PRO A 138 18.39 -2.47 0.16
C PRO A 138 19.32 -3.05 -0.91
N ASN A 139 20.45 -2.40 -1.19
CA ASN A 139 21.44 -2.88 -2.15
C ASN A 139 22.24 -4.13 -1.70
N GLU A 140 22.12 -4.52 -0.44
CA GLU A 140 22.73 -5.71 0.15
C GLU A 140 21.72 -6.88 0.27
N LEU A 141 20.49 -6.68 -0.19
CA LEU A 141 19.38 -7.63 -0.13
C LEU A 141 19.03 -8.15 -1.52
N SER A 142 18.71 -9.43 -1.63
CA SER A 142 18.12 -10.00 -2.84
C SER A 142 16.72 -9.40 -3.11
N GLY A 143 16.21 -9.54 -4.34
CA GLY A 143 14.87 -9.06 -4.69
C GLY A 143 13.78 -9.62 -3.79
N GLY A 144 13.83 -10.94 -3.49
CA GLY A 144 12.90 -11.57 -2.57
C GLY A 144 13.03 -11.09 -1.11
N GLU A 145 14.25 -10.77 -0.64
CA GLU A 145 14.45 -10.16 0.68
C GLU A 145 13.90 -8.74 0.73
N GLN A 146 14.14 -7.93 -0.31
CA GLN A 146 13.56 -6.58 -0.42
C GLN A 146 12.02 -6.61 -0.42
N GLN A 147 11.42 -7.58 -1.12
CA GLN A 147 9.97 -7.78 -1.13
C GLN A 147 9.45 -8.10 0.27
N ARG A 148 10.10 -8.99 1.01
CA ARG A 148 9.71 -9.30 2.39
C ARG A 148 9.87 -8.09 3.32
N VAL A 149 10.89 -7.26 3.14
CA VAL A 149 11.03 -5.98 3.88
C VAL A 149 9.87 -5.04 3.54
N ALA A 150 9.47 -4.93 2.27
CA ALA A 150 8.33 -4.11 1.86
C ALA A 150 7.01 -4.63 2.45
N VAL A 151 6.83 -5.95 2.56
CA VAL A 151 5.69 -6.57 3.26
C VAL A 151 5.71 -6.21 4.75
N ALA A 152 6.86 -6.36 5.44
CA ALA A 152 6.98 -5.96 6.84
C ALA A 152 6.63 -4.49 7.05
N ARG A 153 7.12 -3.59 6.18
CA ARG A 153 6.81 -2.16 6.20
C ARG A 153 5.31 -1.89 6.04
N ALA A 154 4.65 -2.61 5.14
CA ALA A 154 3.21 -2.47 4.96
C ALA A 154 2.39 -2.88 6.20
N LEU A 155 2.92 -3.81 7.01
CA LEU A 155 2.24 -4.39 8.17
C LEU A 155 2.53 -3.68 9.50
N VAL A 156 3.54 -2.81 9.59
CA VAL A 156 4.05 -2.29 10.87
C VAL A 156 3.00 -1.55 11.69
N ASN A 157 2.11 -0.80 11.06
CA ASN A 157 1.02 -0.07 11.70
C ASN A 157 -0.24 -0.91 11.94
N ASN A 158 -0.21 -2.20 11.63
CA ASN A 158 -1.34 -3.12 11.73
C ASN A 158 -2.57 -2.62 10.93
N PRO A 159 -2.43 -2.41 9.60
CA PRO A 159 -3.47 -1.80 8.77
C PRO A 159 -4.70 -2.70 8.64
N ASP A 160 -5.86 -2.08 8.37
CA ASP A 160 -7.11 -2.78 8.09
C ASP A 160 -7.15 -3.35 6.67
N LEU A 161 -6.41 -2.71 5.75
CA LEU A 161 -6.38 -2.99 4.32
C LEU A 161 -4.94 -3.10 3.81
N ILE A 162 -4.72 -4.07 2.94
CA ILE A 162 -3.45 -4.20 2.20
C ILE A 162 -3.76 -4.14 0.72
N PHE A 163 -3.08 -3.23 0.03
CA PHE A 163 -3.06 -3.17 -1.42
C PHE A 163 -1.70 -3.66 -1.93
N ALA A 164 -1.74 -4.60 -2.87
CA ALA A 164 -0.55 -5.16 -3.49
C ALA A 164 -0.63 -5.02 -5.01
N ASP A 165 0.34 -4.32 -5.59
CA ASP A 165 0.47 -4.15 -7.03
C ASP A 165 1.55 -5.11 -7.54
N GLU A 166 1.14 -6.17 -8.24
CA GLU A 166 2.00 -7.24 -8.76
C GLU A 166 3.02 -7.78 -7.74
N PRO A 167 2.59 -8.24 -6.55
CA PRO A 167 3.49 -8.57 -5.44
C PRO A 167 4.45 -9.73 -5.70
N SER A 168 4.19 -10.53 -6.72
CA SER A 168 5.02 -11.66 -7.15
C SER A 168 5.82 -11.38 -8.42
N GLY A 169 5.69 -10.20 -9.02
CA GLY A 169 6.31 -9.88 -10.32
C GLY A 169 7.84 -9.88 -10.35
N ASN A 170 8.48 -9.83 -9.18
CA ASN A 170 9.93 -9.86 -9.02
C ASN A 170 10.43 -11.08 -8.23
N LEU A 171 9.58 -12.06 -7.97
CA LEU A 171 10.01 -13.33 -7.40
C LEU A 171 10.48 -14.22 -8.53
N ASP A 172 11.71 -14.68 -8.46
CA ASP A 172 12.22 -15.69 -9.37
C ASP A 172 11.29 -16.91 -9.32
N SER A 173 10.79 -17.31 -10.49
CA SER A 173 10.05 -18.56 -10.63
C SER A 173 11.05 -19.71 -10.47
N GLU A 174 11.16 -20.27 -9.26
CA GLU A 174 11.70 -21.61 -9.08
C GLU A 174 10.65 -22.65 -9.46
#